data_f5eb185c7cb87a1b22488c61c620f863
#
_entry.id   f5eb185c7cb87a1b22488c61c620f863
#
_cell.length_a   1.000
_cell.length_b   1.000
_cell.length_c   1.000
_cell.angle_alpha   90.00
_cell.angle_beta   90.00
_cell.angle_gamma   90.00
#
_symmetry.space_group_name_H-M   'P 1'
#
loop_
_entity.id
_entity.type
_entity.pdbx_description
1 polymer ?
#
loop_
_entity_poly.entity_id
_entity_poly.type
_entity_poly.pdbx_seq_one_letter_code
_entity_poly.pdbx_strand_id
1 'polypeptide(L)' 'MIPEIDIWRAATLMLRRYGDKALEESATRADQLEAEGDPEGAATWRWIARAIEQLANTIPPPGQVH' A
#
# COMPACT_ATOMS: atom_id res chain seq x y z
N MET A 1 10.46 -6.34 -12.86
CA MET A 1 9.01 -6.13 -12.68
C MET A 1 8.49 -7.05 -11.59
N ILE A 2 7.72 -6.49 -10.67
CA ILE A 2 7.19 -7.25 -9.53
C ILE A 2 5.83 -7.83 -9.91
N PRO A 3 5.59 -9.14 -9.70
CA PRO A 3 4.28 -9.72 -9.98
C PRO A 3 3.17 -9.06 -9.18
N GLU A 4 2.00 -8.95 -9.80
CA GLU A 4 0.84 -8.32 -9.16
C GLU A 4 0.48 -8.99 -7.83
N ILE A 5 0.59 -10.31 -7.74
CA ILE A 5 0.27 -11.00 -6.50
C ILE A 5 1.18 -10.58 -5.34
N ASP A 6 2.43 -10.24 -5.64
CA ASP A 6 3.34 -9.76 -4.60
C ASP A 6 2.95 -8.37 -4.12
N ILE A 7 2.40 -7.55 -4.99
CA ILE A 7 1.87 -6.24 -4.61
C ILE A 7 0.72 -6.40 -3.62
N TRP A 8 -0.21 -7.32 -3.88
CA TRP A 8 -1.33 -7.57 -2.99
C TRP A 8 -0.89 -8.13 -1.65
N ARG A 9 0.12 -9.01 -1.66
CA ARG A 9 0.69 -9.55 -0.43
C ARG A 9 1.35 -8.46 0.40
N ALA A 10 2.11 -7.58 -0.25
CA ALA A 10 2.75 -6.47 0.43
C ALA A 10 1.71 -5.51 1.02
N ALA A 11 0.66 -5.21 0.27
CA ALA A 11 -0.41 -4.35 0.74
C ALA A 11 -1.10 -4.95 1.97
N THR A 12 -1.40 -6.24 1.93
CA THR A 12 -2.00 -6.95 3.05
C THR A 12 -1.10 -6.89 4.29
N LEU A 13 0.20 -7.11 4.10
CA LEU A 13 1.16 -7.06 5.19
C LEU A 13 1.24 -5.67 5.80
N MET A 14 1.24 -4.65 4.96
CA MET A 14 1.25 -3.27 5.44
C MET A 14 0.01 -2.95 6.27
N LEU A 15 -1.15 -3.41 5.81
CA LEU A 15 -2.40 -3.21 6.55
C LEU A 15 -2.36 -3.91 7.91
N ARG A 16 -1.78 -5.11 7.97
CA ARG A 16 -1.65 -5.84 9.23
C ARG A 16 -0.71 -5.13 10.20
N ARG A 17 0.37 -4.56 9.70
CA ARG A 17 1.39 -3.93 10.53
C ARG A 17 1.02 -2.54 10.98
N TYR A 18 0.47 -1.75 10.08
CA TYR A 18 0.27 -0.31 10.31
C TYR A 18 -1.21 0.09 10.39
N GLY A 19 -2.12 -0.83 10.07
CA GLY A 19 -3.54 -0.54 10.14
C GLY A 19 -3.91 0.65 9.27
N ASP A 20 -4.59 1.63 9.85
CA ASP A 20 -5.02 2.83 9.14
C ASP A 20 -3.87 3.75 8.70
N LYS A 21 -2.66 3.45 9.15
CA LYS A 21 -1.48 4.20 8.73
C LYS A 21 -0.72 3.55 7.57
N ALA A 22 -1.23 2.43 7.06
CA ALA A 22 -0.55 1.69 6.00
C ALA A 22 -0.37 2.52 4.74
N LEU A 23 -1.38 3.27 4.34
CA LEU A 23 -1.32 4.10 3.15
C LEU A 23 -0.27 5.20 3.31
N GLU A 24 -0.31 5.88 4.44
CA GLU A 24 0.63 6.95 4.78
C GLU A 24 2.07 6.43 4.80
N GLU A 25 2.29 5.28 5.42
CA GLU A 25 3.60 4.66 5.51
C GLU A 25 4.14 4.29 4.12
N SER A 26 3.30 3.75 3.27
CA SER A 26 3.69 3.38 1.90
C SER A 26 4.03 4.62 1.08
N ALA A 27 3.26 5.67 1.21
CA ALA A 27 3.53 6.93 0.51
C ALA A 27 4.87 7.54 0.96
N THR A 28 5.15 7.48 2.25
CA THR A 28 6.41 7.98 2.79
C THR A 28 7.60 7.22 2.21
N ARG A 29 7.50 5.89 2.10
CA ARG A 29 8.55 5.07 1.51
C ARG A 29 8.77 5.41 0.05
N ALA A 30 7.68 5.63 -0.70
CA ALA A 30 7.79 6.04 -2.09
C ALA A 30 8.52 7.37 -2.22
N ASP A 31 8.18 8.34 -1.39
CA ASP A 31 8.82 9.65 -1.42
C ASP A 31 10.31 9.56 -1.06
N GLN A 32 10.65 8.73 -0.08
CA GLN A 32 12.05 8.53 0.30
C GLN A 32 12.87 7.93 -0.84
N LEU A 33 12.33 6.93 -1.51
CA LEU A 33 13.02 6.30 -2.63
C LEU A 33 13.18 7.26 -3.80
N GLU A 34 12.17 8.06 -4.08
CA GLU A 34 12.26 9.09 -5.10
C GLU A 34 13.39 10.06 -4.79
N ALA A 35 13.49 10.52 -3.55
CA ALA A 35 14.51 11.44 -3.12
C ALA A 35 15.92 10.83 -3.20
N GLU A 36 16.01 9.51 -3.04
CA GLU A 36 17.28 8.77 -3.14
C GLU A 36 17.68 8.42 -4.57
N GLY A 37 16.84 8.77 -5.53
CA GLY A 37 17.14 8.49 -6.93
C GLY A 37 16.74 7.08 -7.36
N ASP A 38 15.75 6.49 -6.71
CA ASP A 38 15.22 5.17 -7.05
C ASP A 38 13.76 5.28 -7.51
N PRO A 39 13.52 5.70 -8.74
CA PRO A 39 12.14 5.87 -9.24
C PRO A 39 11.39 4.54 -9.39
N GLU A 40 12.09 3.44 -9.66
CA GLU A 40 11.45 2.14 -9.77
C GLU A 40 10.91 1.67 -8.42
N GLY A 41 11.70 1.82 -7.38
CA GLY A 41 11.27 1.51 -6.02
C GLY A 41 10.11 2.38 -5.59
N ALA A 42 10.18 3.67 -5.91
CA ALA A 42 9.09 4.60 -5.62
C ALA A 42 7.81 4.20 -6.33
N ALA A 43 7.90 3.82 -7.61
CA ALA A 43 6.73 3.39 -8.37
C ALA A 43 6.11 2.12 -7.77
N THR A 44 6.94 1.18 -7.32
CA THR A 44 6.47 -0.03 -6.66
C THR A 44 5.68 0.30 -5.39
N TRP A 45 6.20 1.20 -4.56
CA TRP A 45 5.51 1.58 -3.33
C TRP A 45 4.22 2.37 -3.59
N ARG A 46 4.17 3.15 -4.66
CA ARG A 46 2.93 3.80 -5.08
C ARG A 46 1.89 2.79 -5.53
N TRP A 47 2.32 1.73 -6.20
CA TRP A 47 1.43 0.63 -6.58
C TRP A 47 0.90 -0.07 -5.33
N ILE A 48 1.78 -0.34 -4.35
CA ILE A 48 1.36 -0.93 -3.08
C ILE A 48 0.34 0.00 -2.37
N ALA A 49 0.57 1.29 -2.39
CA ALA A 49 -0.35 2.26 -1.79
C ALA A 49 -1.73 2.19 -2.44
N ARG A 50 -1.79 2.06 -3.75
CA ARG A 50 -3.08 1.91 -4.46
C ARG A 50 -3.78 0.62 -4.07
N ALA A 51 -3.03 -0.46 -3.93
CA ALA A 51 -3.59 -1.75 -3.52
C ALA A 51 -4.14 -1.65 -2.09
N ILE A 52 -3.44 -0.98 -1.20
CA ILE A 52 -3.91 -0.74 0.16
C ILE A 52 -5.25 0.02 0.14
N GLU A 53 -5.33 1.05 -0.68
CA GLU A 53 -6.53 1.86 -0.81
C GLU A 53 -7.71 1.02 -1.30
N GLN A 54 -7.48 0.18 -2.31
CA GLN A 54 -8.51 -0.70 -2.82
C GLN A 54 -8.97 -1.71 -1.79
N LEU A 55 -8.06 -2.31 -1.05
CA LEU A 55 -8.40 -3.25 0.01
C LEU A 55 -9.20 -2.57 1.11
N ALA A 56 -8.81 -1.38 1.51
CA ALA A 56 -9.51 -0.63 2.54
C ALA A 56 -10.93 -0.25 2.10
N ASN A 57 -11.10 0.07 0.82
CA ASN A 57 -12.42 0.43 0.28
C ASN A 57 -13.31 -0.78 0.06
N THR A 58 -12.72 -1.96 -0.13
CA THR A 58 -13.47 -3.18 -0.40
C THR A 58 -14.01 -3.80 0.88
N ILE A 59 -13.30 -3.63 2.00
CA ILE A 59 -13.70 -4.20 3.29
C ILE A 59 -14.63 -3.21 4.00
N PRO A 60 -15.91 -3.58 4.26
CA PRO A 60 -16.82 -2.66 4.94
C PRO A 60 -16.34 -2.34 6.35
N PRO A 61 -16.55 -1.10 6.84
CA PRO A 61 -16.22 -0.79 8.22
C PRO A 61 -17.01 -1.64 9.20
N PRO A 62 -16.46 -1.94 10.38
CA PRO A 62 -17.22 -2.67 11.40
C PRO A 62 -18.51 -1.95 11.75
N GLY A 63 -19.60 -2.71 11.85
CA GLY A 63 -20.91 -2.17 12.18
C GLY A 63 -21.77 -1.76 10.99
N GLN A 64 -21.23 -1.74 9.79
CA GLN A 64 -22.01 -1.51 8.60
C GLN A 64 -22.55 -2.84 8.08
N VAL A 65 -23.85 -2.98 8.11
CA VAL A 65 -24.53 -4.18 7.65
C VAL A 65 -25.47 -3.80 6.51
N HIS A 66 -25.44 -4.58 5.46
CA HIS A 66 -26.30 -4.39 4.30
C HIS A 66 -27.31 -5.48 4.17
#